data_823db5394d91c6d9ba23c0d7f5a8daea
#
_entry.id   823db5394d91c6d9ba23c0d7f5a8daea
#
_cell.length_a   1.000
_cell.length_b   1.000
_cell.length_c   1.000
_cell.angle_alpha   90.00
_cell.angle_beta   90.00
_cell.angle_gamma   90.00
#
_symmetry.space_group_name_H-M   'P 1'
#
loop_
_entity.id
_entity.type
_entity.pdbx_description
1 polymer ?
#
loop_
_entity_poly.entity_id
_entity_poly.type
_entity_poly.pdbx_seq_one_letter_code
_entity_poly.pdbx_strand_id
1 'polypeptide(L)'
;AYDRMTGTTNKYGVHQVDLYIDDSLFFSTYIYRYSFDETRYINSFAEEGVIMRTYIAPGNRLKSIYKQVENRGILHVDEERAYRCRYVLTDYDGNSSSVEFSLIGKLQEPPLPKKEGIYFSYAVDNLYKKDDFGIFVPAGALYENLDFTRRKIPSKKYCSDIHIIAPSVPPLHKAAEISVRLTEDKLSDKRQYYLVRLDDDRSYPVCGEYAN
;
A
#
# COMPACT_ATOMS: atom_id res chain seq x y z
N ALA A 1 5.11 -1.82 -14.78
CA ALA A 1 4.90 -2.40 -16.12
C ALA A 1 3.43 -2.27 -16.51
N TYR A 2 3.16 -2.05 -17.77
CA TYR A 2 1.80 -1.99 -18.30
C TYR A 2 1.77 -2.48 -19.75
N ASP A 3 0.62 -2.98 -20.15
CA ASP A 3 0.29 -3.33 -21.52
C ASP A 3 -0.68 -2.29 -22.12
N ARG A 4 -0.78 -2.24 -23.45
CA ARG A 4 -1.73 -1.39 -24.18
C ARG A 4 -2.40 -2.19 -25.28
N MET A 5 -3.71 -2.20 -25.28
CA MET A 5 -4.44 -2.71 -26.45
C MET A 5 -4.27 -1.76 -27.65
N THR A 6 -4.14 -2.35 -28.83
CA THR A 6 -4.07 -1.60 -30.10
C THR A 6 -5.27 -0.67 -30.24
N GLY A 7 -5.01 0.61 -30.53
CA GLY A 7 -6.05 1.63 -30.74
C GLY A 7 -6.60 2.26 -29.45
N THR A 8 -6.05 1.99 -28.27
CA THR A 8 -6.45 2.64 -27.02
C THR A 8 -5.28 3.33 -26.32
N THR A 9 -5.59 4.31 -25.47
CA THR A 9 -4.61 4.97 -24.58
C THR A 9 -4.58 4.36 -23.19
N ASN A 10 -5.49 3.43 -22.89
CA ASN A 10 -5.59 2.80 -21.58
C ASN A 10 -4.37 1.92 -21.31
N LYS A 11 -3.93 1.96 -20.05
CA LYS A 11 -2.88 1.09 -19.54
C LYS A 11 -3.51 -0.05 -18.76
N TYR A 12 -3.09 -1.25 -19.05
CA TYR A 12 -3.53 -2.48 -18.37
C TYR A 12 -2.35 -3.12 -17.66
N GLY A 13 -2.60 -3.85 -16.59
CA GLY A 13 -1.59 -4.71 -15.97
C GLY A 13 -1.19 -5.83 -16.95
N VAL A 14 0.07 -6.24 -16.89
CA VAL A 14 0.55 -7.41 -17.65
C VAL A 14 -0.04 -8.70 -17.08
N HIS A 15 -0.17 -9.72 -17.93
CA HIS A 15 -0.77 -11.00 -17.56
C HIS A 15 0.15 -11.84 -16.65
N GLN A 16 1.47 -11.84 -16.95
CA GLN A 16 2.47 -12.58 -16.19
C GLN A 16 3.71 -11.71 -15.95
N VAL A 17 4.27 -11.84 -14.76
CA VAL A 17 5.56 -11.24 -14.37
C VAL A 17 6.43 -12.32 -13.79
N ASP A 18 7.58 -12.58 -14.42
CA ASP A 18 8.60 -13.48 -13.93
C ASP A 18 9.87 -12.71 -13.60
N LEU A 19 10.44 -12.94 -12.43
CA LEU A 19 11.75 -12.46 -12.03
C LEU A 19 12.70 -13.64 -11.91
N TYR A 20 13.77 -13.59 -12.68
CA TYR A 20 14.89 -14.50 -12.59
C TYR A 20 16.06 -13.84 -11.89
N ILE A 21 16.73 -14.59 -11.02
CA ILE A 21 17.99 -14.22 -10.38
C ILE A 21 19.01 -15.33 -10.70
N ASP A 22 20.11 -14.96 -11.35
CA ASP A 22 21.14 -15.91 -11.83
C ASP A 22 20.54 -17.08 -12.62
N ASP A 23 19.61 -16.76 -13.54
CA ASP A 23 18.83 -17.68 -14.36
C ASP A 23 17.84 -18.61 -13.64
N SER A 24 17.76 -18.54 -12.30
CA SER A 24 16.75 -19.25 -11.52
C SER A 24 15.48 -18.42 -11.39
N LEU A 25 14.30 -19.04 -11.60
CA LEU A 25 13.00 -18.39 -11.41
C LEU A 25 12.78 -18.14 -9.92
N PHE A 26 12.85 -16.87 -9.51
CA PHE A 26 12.76 -16.43 -8.13
C PHE A 26 11.35 -16.02 -7.72
N PHE A 27 10.64 -15.34 -8.62
CA PHE A 27 9.28 -14.87 -8.37
C PHE A 27 8.47 -14.92 -9.66
N SER A 28 7.24 -15.43 -9.57
CA SER A 28 6.34 -15.53 -10.72
C SER A 28 4.91 -15.27 -10.31
N THR A 29 4.24 -14.39 -11.08
CA THR A 29 2.81 -14.17 -10.98
C THR A 29 2.13 -14.43 -12.30
N TYR A 30 0.89 -14.94 -12.24
CA TYR A 30 0.04 -15.19 -13.39
C TYR A 30 -1.37 -14.75 -13.09
N ILE A 31 -1.80 -13.62 -13.68
CA ILE A 31 -3.08 -13.00 -13.40
C ILE A 31 -4.09 -13.49 -14.43
N TYR A 32 -4.76 -14.60 -14.13
CA TYR A 32 -5.86 -15.11 -14.96
C TYR A 32 -7.21 -14.91 -14.28
N ARG A 33 -7.29 -15.26 -13.01
CA ARG A 33 -8.49 -15.07 -12.18
C ARG A 33 -8.10 -15.08 -10.70
N TYR A 34 -8.87 -14.39 -9.89
CA TYR A 34 -8.79 -14.44 -8.44
C TYR A 34 -10.21 -14.41 -7.86
N SER A 35 -10.37 -14.93 -6.65
CA SER A 35 -11.69 -14.98 -6.01
C SER A 35 -12.12 -13.61 -5.51
N PHE A 36 -13.41 -13.43 -5.31
CA PHE A 36 -13.96 -12.20 -4.74
C PHE A 36 -13.39 -11.89 -3.36
N ASP A 37 -13.16 -12.95 -2.55
CA ASP A 37 -12.59 -12.82 -1.21
C ASP A 37 -11.14 -12.31 -1.22
N GLU A 38 -10.43 -12.49 -2.33
CA GLU A 38 -9.05 -12.03 -2.51
C GLU A 38 -8.95 -10.62 -3.11
N THR A 39 -10.06 -10.05 -3.61
CA THR A 39 -10.04 -8.79 -4.38
C THR A 39 -9.33 -7.65 -3.66
N ARG A 40 -9.57 -7.47 -2.37
CA ARG A 40 -8.93 -6.40 -1.59
C ARG A 40 -7.42 -6.59 -1.40
N TYR A 41 -6.93 -7.83 -1.44
CA TYR A 41 -5.49 -8.08 -1.32
C TYR A 41 -4.69 -7.64 -2.55
N ILE A 42 -5.36 -7.41 -3.70
CA ILE A 42 -4.75 -6.83 -4.89
C ILE A 42 -4.15 -5.44 -4.59
N ASN A 43 -4.74 -4.66 -3.67
CA ASN A 43 -4.21 -3.36 -3.26
C ASN A 43 -2.77 -3.45 -2.70
N SER A 44 -2.40 -4.59 -2.14
CA SER A 44 -1.04 -4.84 -1.66
C SER A 44 -0.11 -5.40 -2.74
N PHE A 45 -0.64 -5.87 -3.84
CA PHE A 45 0.12 -6.38 -4.98
C PHE A 45 0.34 -5.32 -6.06
N ALA A 46 -0.70 -4.56 -6.39
CA ALA A 46 -0.66 -3.56 -7.45
C ALA A 46 -1.04 -2.17 -6.93
N GLU A 47 -0.17 -1.21 -7.18
CA GLU A 47 -0.38 0.20 -6.85
C GLU A 47 -0.81 0.95 -8.12
N GLU A 48 -1.89 1.71 -8.02
CA GLU A 48 -2.52 2.43 -9.15
C GLU A 48 -2.77 1.55 -10.40
N GLY A 49 -2.85 0.24 -10.21
CA GLY A 49 -3.08 -0.75 -11.27
C GLY A 49 -1.91 -0.99 -12.24
N VAL A 50 -0.79 -0.28 -12.09
CA VAL A 50 0.35 -0.33 -13.02
C VAL A 50 1.71 -0.65 -12.36
N ILE A 51 1.86 -0.39 -11.07
CA ILE A 51 3.06 -0.77 -10.32
C ILE A 51 2.79 -2.11 -9.64
N MET A 52 3.42 -3.17 -10.11
CA MET A 52 3.29 -4.50 -9.53
C MET A 52 4.46 -4.77 -8.59
N ARG A 53 4.15 -5.20 -7.38
CA ARG A 53 5.16 -5.56 -6.38
C ARG A 53 5.60 -7.00 -6.59
N THR A 54 6.90 -7.22 -6.70
CA THR A 54 7.51 -8.55 -6.81
C THR A 54 7.95 -9.09 -5.44
N TYR A 55 7.20 -8.75 -4.42
CA TYR A 55 7.28 -9.33 -3.08
C TYR A 55 5.87 -9.43 -2.47
N ILE A 56 5.72 -10.30 -1.50
CA ILE A 56 4.46 -10.50 -0.79
C ILE A 56 4.53 -9.86 0.58
N ALA A 57 3.78 -8.77 0.80
CA ALA A 57 3.67 -8.13 2.11
C ALA A 57 3.15 -9.10 3.19
N PRO A 58 3.61 -9.00 4.45
CA PRO A 58 3.29 -9.99 5.49
C PRO A 58 1.80 -10.21 5.73
N GLY A 59 0.99 -9.16 5.61
CA GLY A 59 -0.46 -9.21 5.76
C GLY A 59 -1.21 -9.54 4.47
N ASN A 60 -0.53 -9.69 3.33
CA ASN A 60 -1.16 -10.06 2.08
C ASN A 60 -1.45 -11.56 2.05
N ARG A 61 -2.72 -11.92 1.84
CA ARG A 61 -3.21 -13.31 1.75
C ARG A 61 -3.68 -13.69 0.35
N LEU A 62 -3.39 -12.87 -0.65
CA LEU A 62 -3.60 -13.20 -2.05
C LEU A 62 -2.77 -14.45 -2.40
N LYS A 63 -3.41 -15.47 -2.97
CA LYS A 63 -2.75 -16.75 -3.28
C LYS A 63 -2.89 -17.13 -4.75
N SER A 64 -4.02 -16.81 -5.36
CA SER A 64 -4.40 -17.34 -6.67
C SER A 64 -3.49 -16.91 -7.82
N ILE A 65 -2.80 -15.78 -7.69
CA ILE A 65 -1.94 -15.24 -8.76
C ILE A 65 -0.46 -15.65 -8.64
N TYR A 66 0.00 -16.11 -7.48
CA TYR A 66 1.41 -16.47 -7.28
C TYR A 66 1.66 -17.91 -7.73
N LYS A 67 2.62 -18.10 -8.65
CA LYS A 67 3.00 -19.40 -9.20
C LYS A 67 4.27 -19.96 -8.58
N GLN A 68 5.30 -19.13 -8.48
CA GLN A 68 6.59 -19.44 -7.87
C GLN A 68 7.01 -18.25 -7.03
N VAL A 69 7.36 -18.47 -5.79
CA VAL A 69 7.84 -17.39 -4.90
C VAL A 69 8.87 -17.94 -3.93
N GLU A 70 10.09 -17.51 -4.06
CA GLU A 70 11.14 -17.78 -3.08
C GLU A 70 11.14 -16.66 -2.04
N ASN A 71 11.27 -17.01 -0.77
CA ASN A 71 11.39 -16.10 0.35
C ASN A 71 10.46 -14.87 0.27
N ARG A 72 9.20 -15.07 -0.10
CA ARG A 72 8.20 -14.00 -0.31
C ARG A 72 8.62 -12.93 -1.34
N GLY A 73 9.54 -13.21 -2.25
CA GLY A 73 10.09 -12.27 -3.21
C GLY A 73 11.18 -11.35 -2.65
N ILE A 74 11.75 -11.66 -1.48
CA ILE A 74 12.82 -10.89 -0.84
C ILE A 74 14.15 -11.60 -1.07
N LEU A 75 15.03 -10.98 -1.85
CA LEU A 75 16.39 -11.47 -2.05
C LEU A 75 17.24 -11.22 -0.81
N HIS A 76 17.79 -12.29 -0.24
CA HIS A 76 18.85 -12.18 0.75
C HIS A 76 20.20 -12.05 0.04
N VAL A 77 20.91 -10.98 0.37
CA VAL A 77 22.26 -10.73 -0.11
C VAL A 77 23.23 -11.22 0.96
N ASP A 78 23.82 -12.40 0.74
CA ASP A 78 24.77 -13.08 1.63
C ASP A 78 26.21 -13.07 1.10
N GLU A 79 26.41 -12.54 -0.11
CA GLU A 79 27.72 -12.45 -0.76
C GLU A 79 27.92 -11.09 -1.44
N GLU A 80 29.16 -10.62 -1.43
CA GLU A 80 29.58 -9.42 -2.17
C GLU A 80 29.86 -9.76 -3.63
N ARG A 81 28.82 -9.95 -4.42
CA ARG A 81 28.89 -10.26 -5.83
C ARG A 81 27.83 -9.55 -6.65
N ALA A 82 27.92 -9.66 -7.96
CA ALA A 82 26.83 -9.26 -8.84
C ALA A 82 25.80 -10.39 -8.94
N TYR A 83 24.52 -10.05 -8.76
CA TYR A 83 23.37 -10.90 -9.02
C TYR A 83 22.75 -10.43 -10.35
N ARG A 84 22.66 -11.32 -11.33
CA ARG A 84 22.04 -11.01 -12.61
C ARG A 84 20.52 -11.16 -12.47
N CYS A 85 19.81 -10.07 -12.64
CA CYS A 85 18.35 -10.01 -12.53
C CYS A 85 17.73 -9.82 -13.91
N ARG A 86 16.68 -10.56 -14.21
CA ARG A 86 15.91 -10.44 -15.44
C ARG A 86 14.42 -10.52 -15.15
N TYR A 87 13.70 -9.46 -15.45
CA TYR A 87 12.26 -9.51 -15.52
C TYR A 87 11.81 -9.93 -16.92
N VAL A 88 10.84 -10.85 -16.98
CA VAL A 88 10.09 -11.18 -18.19
C VAL A 88 8.63 -10.84 -17.95
N LEU A 89 8.06 -10.03 -18.82
CA LEU A 89 6.68 -9.58 -18.77
C LEU A 89 5.95 -10.18 -19.96
N THR A 90 4.82 -10.84 -19.70
CA THR A 90 4.04 -11.48 -20.76
C THR A 90 2.63 -10.93 -20.75
N ASP A 91 2.10 -10.57 -21.92
CA ASP A 91 0.71 -10.15 -22.10
C ASP A 91 -0.23 -11.37 -22.16
N TYR A 92 -1.53 -11.11 -22.35
CA TYR A 92 -2.54 -12.17 -22.46
C TYR A 92 -2.38 -13.01 -23.73
N ASP A 93 -1.86 -12.45 -24.81
CA ASP A 93 -1.67 -13.11 -26.11
C ASP A 93 -0.35 -13.90 -26.19
N GLY A 94 0.47 -13.84 -25.13
CA GLY A 94 1.75 -14.54 -25.02
C GLY A 94 2.95 -13.76 -25.58
N ASN A 95 2.78 -12.48 -25.98
CA ASN A 95 3.92 -11.66 -26.35
C ASN A 95 4.69 -11.30 -25.11
N SER A 96 6.01 -11.29 -25.18
CA SER A 96 6.87 -11.03 -24.04
C SER A 96 7.90 -9.95 -24.30
N SER A 97 8.26 -9.24 -23.23
CA SER A 97 9.40 -8.34 -23.21
C SER A 97 10.21 -8.56 -21.95
N SER A 98 11.51 -8.25 -21.99
CA SER A 98 12.38 -8.42 -20.85
C SER A 98 13.22 -7.20 -20.54
N VAL A 99 13.60 -7.08 -19.26
CA VAL A 99 14.54 -6.08 -18.76
C VAL A 99 15.57 -6.79 -17.92
N GLU A 100 16.84 -6.55 -18.21
CA GLU A 100 17.96 -7.13 -17.48
C GLU A 100 18.75 -6.04 -16.74
N PHE A 101 19.19 -6.35 -15.55
CA PHE A 101 20.06 -5.49 -14.74
C PHE A 101 20.85 -6.32 -13.73
N SER A 102 21.88 -5.72 -13.14
CA SER A 102 22.66 -6.36 -12.10
C SER A 102 22.47 -5.64 -10.77
N LEU A 103 22.23 -6.42 -9.71
CA LEU A 103 22.32 -5.95 -8.34
C LEU A 103 23.72 -6.24 -7.81
N ILE A 104 24.37 -5.27 -7.25
CA ILE A 104 25.68 -5.46 -6.61
C ILE A 104 25.44 -5.68 -5.12
N GLY A 105 25.69 -6.88 -4.67
CA GLY A 105 25.61 -7.24 -3.25
C GLY A 105 26.72 -6.53 -2.45
N LYS A 106 26.35 -5.99 -1.31
CA LYS A 106 27.26 -5.45 -0.30
C LYS A 106 26.84 -5.96 1.06
N LEU A 107 27.76 -6.61 1.76
CA LEU A 107 27.55 -7.01 3.14
C LEU A 107 27.78 -5.80 4.04
N GLN A 108 26.71 -5.20 4.49
CA GLN A 108 26.74 -4.10 5.45
C GLN A 108 25.58 -4.26 6.43
N GLU A 109 25.81 -3.87 7.67
CA GLU A 109 24.71 -3.76 8.60
C GLU A 109 23.73 -2.70 8.10
N PRO A 110 22.45 -3.06 7.85
CA PRO A 110 21.49 -2.06 7.44
C PRO A 110 21.38 -1.03 8.56
N PRO A 111 21.35 0.27 8.22
CA PRO A 111 21.14 1.30 9.23
C PRO A 111 19.83 1.01 9.93
N LEU A 112 19.85 1.05 11.27
CA LEU A 112 18.63 0.90 12.05
C LEU A 112 17.63 1.97 11.58
N PRO A 113 16.42 1.60 11.20
CA PRO A 113 15.43 2.55 10.75
C PRO A 113 15.18 3.56 11.89
N LYS A 114 15.31 4.85 11.58
CA LYS A 114 14.90 5.90 12.54
C LYS A 114 13.40 5.77 12.75
N LYS A 115 13.01 5.36 13.94
CA LYS A 115 11.59 5.35 14.35
C LYS A 115 11.16 6.80 14.61
N GLU A 116 10.53 7.42 13.64
CA GLU A 116 10.04 8.81 13.76
C GLU A 116 8.58 8.87 14.25
N GLY A 117 7.91 7.73 14.32
CA GLY A 117 6.49 7.63 14.63
C GLY A 117 6.14 6.59 15.67
N ILE A 118 4.86 6.32 15.76
CA ILE A 118 4.31 5.25 16.59
C ILE A 118 4.21 4.00 15.72
N TYR A 119 4.79 2.92 16.19
CA TYR A 119 4.75 1.65 15.48
C TYR A 119 3.34 1.06 15.44
N PHE A 120 2.81 0.88 14.24
CA PHE A 120 1.58 0.15 13.96
C PHE A 120 1.91 -1.19 13.33
N SER A 121 1.38 -2.25 13.92
CA SER A 121 1.56 -3.61 13.41
C SER A 121 0.37 -4.05 12.56
N TYR A 122 0.62 -4.72 11.44
CA TYR A 122 -0.44 -5.31 10.64
C TYR A 122 -1.18 -6.45 11.37
N ALA A 123 -0.56 -7.06 12.37
CA ALA A 123 -1.04 -8.28 13.02
C ALA A 123 -1.96 -8.04 14.22
N VAL A 124 -1.98 -6.83 14.78
CA VAL A 124 -2.75 -6.49 15.98
C VAL A 124 -3.56 -5.22 15.79
N ASP A 125 -4.49 -4.98 16.69
CA ASP A 125 -5.21 -3.72 16.78
C ASP A 125 -4.24 -2.59 17.16
N ASN A 126 -4.36 -1.47 16.47
CA ASN A 126 -3.55 -0.28 16.72
C ASN A 126 -4.45 0.88 17.11
N LEU A 127 -4.11 1.55 18.19
CA LEU A 127 -4.83 2.72 18.66
C LEU A 127 -3.85 3.87 18.89
N TYR A 128 -4.16 5.01 18.28
CA TYR A 128 -3.54 6.28 18.59
C TYR A 128 -4.63 7.25 19.04
N LYS A 129 -4.45 7.91 20.18
CA LYS A 129 -5.37 8.93 20.66
C LYS A 129 -4.60 10.08 21.28
N LYS A 130 -4.90 11.27 20.84
CA LYS A 130 -4.53 12.56 21.44
C LYS A 130 -5.77 13.42 21.56
N ASP A 131 -5.67 14.55 22.28
CA ASP A 131 -6.79 15.40 22.66
C ASP A 131 -7.73 15.82 21.52
N ASP A 132 -7.20 15.95 20.33
CA ASP A 132 -7.90 16.49 19.15
C ASP A 132 -8.03 15.47 17.99
N PHE A 133 -7.46 14.27 18.13
CA PHE A 133 -7.45 13.27 17.08
C PHE A 133 -7.29 11.85 17.63
N GLY A 134 -8.06 10.93 17.10
CA GLY A 134 -7.92 9.50 17.35
C GLY A 134 -7.98 8.70 16.05
N ILE A 135 -7.25 7.59 16.00
CA ILE A 135 -7.37 6.59 14.96
C ILE A 135 -7.25 5.19 15.55
N PHE A 136 -8.20 4.34 15.19
CA PHE A 136 -8.17 2.91 15.47
C PHE A 136 -8.05 2.14 14.14
N VAL A 137 -7.01 1.32 14.04
CA VAL A 137 -6.74 0.48 12.88
C VAL A 137 -6.78 -0.98 13.32
N PRO A 138 -7.83 -1.75 12.97
CA PRO A 138 -7.99 -3.11 13.44
C PRO A 138 -6.93 -4.06 12.86
N ALA A 139 -6.66 -5.14 13.57
CA ALA A 139 -5.77 -6.21 13.14
C ALA A 139 -6.12 -6.70 11.72
N GLY A 140 -5.12 -6.81 10.87
CA GLY A 140 -5.27 -7.21 9.46
C GLY A 140 -5.89 -6.15 8.56
N ALA A 141 -5.99 -4.88 8.98
CA ALA A 141 -6.33 -3.78 8.10
C ALA A 141 -5.12 -3.31 7.27
N LEU A 142 -3.93 -3.38 7.84
CA LEU A 142 -2.67 -3.11 7.18
C LEU A 142 -2.11 -4.37 6.52
N TYR A 143 -1.34 -4.21 5.45
CA TYR A 143 -0.62 -5.32 4.80
C TYR A 143 0.81 -5.49 5.33
N GLU A 144 1.37 -4.47 5.94
CA GLU A 144 2.69 -4.46 6.54
C GLU A 144 2.74 -3.48 7.73
N ASN A 145 3.79 -3.59 8.54
CA ASN A 145 4.00 -2.67 9.66
C ASN A 145 4.36 -1.29 9.14
N LEU A 146 4.01 -0.26 9.89
CA LEU A 146 4.37 1.11 9.56
C LEU A 146 4.68 1.94 10.81
N ASP A 147 5.48 2.98 10.63
CA ASP A 147 5.69 4.03 11.63
C ASP A 147 4.69 5.16 11.37
N PHE A 148 3.60 5.14 12.15
CA PHE A 148 2.54 6.13 12.03
C PHE A 148 3.00 7.48 12.58
N THR A 149 2.84 8.51 11.77
CA THR A 149 3.07 9.90 12.20
C THR A 149 1.86 10.76 11.92
N ARG A 150 1.71 11.84 12.70
CA ARG A 150 0.65 12.82 12.54
C ARG A 150 1.20 14.23 12.64
N ARG A 151 0.80 15.09 11.71
CA ARG A 151 1.02 16.54 11.76
C ARG A 151 -0.31 17.26 11.75
N LYS A 152 -0.40 18.34 12.51
CA LYS A 152 -1.58 19.19 12.61
C LYS A 152 -1.33 20.55 11.95
N ILE A 153 -2.33 21.05 11.21
CA ILE A 153 -2.34 22.39 10.62
C ILE A 153 -3.61 23.10 11.10
N PRO A 154 -3.50 24.22 11.81
CA PRO A 154 -4.66 25.03 12.19
C PRO A 154 -5.48 25.48 10.97
N SER A 155 -6.79 25.43 11.06
CA SER A 155 -7.68 25.83 9.98
C SER A 155 -8.79 26.75 10.47
N LYS A 156 -9.07 27.81 9.69
CA LYS A 156 -10.27 28.65 9.84
C LYS A 156 -11.36 28.32 8.82
N LYS A 157 -11.04 27.48 7.85
CA LYS A 157 -11.97 27.05 6.79
C LYS A 157 -12.91 25.93 7.26
N TYR A 158 -12.42 25.06 8.12
CA TYR A 158 -13.13 23.89 8.63
C TYR A 158 -13.45 24.06 10.13
N CYS A 159 -14.38 23.28 10.63
CA CYS A 159 -14.74 23.27 12.05
C CYS A 159 -13.74 22.49 12.93
N SER A 160 -12.68 21.98 12.34
CA SER A 160 -11.56 21.33 13.01
C SER A 160 -10.24 21.76 12.39
N ASP A 161 -9.14 21.47 13.05
CA ASP A 161 -7.81 21.52 12.44
C ASP A 161 -7.69 20.44 11.35
N ILE A 162 -6.73 20.61 10.43
CA ILE A 162 -6.39 19.63 9.41
C ILE A 162 -5.36 18.67 10.00
N HIS A 163 -5.61 17.38 9.88
CA HIS A 163 -4.69 16.33 10.33
C HIS A 163 -4.09 15.62 9.13
N ILE A 164 -2.76 15.73 8.99
CA ILE A 164 -2.00 14.99 7.99
C ILE A 164 -1.46 13.74 8.66
N ILE A 165 -1.82 12.59 8.14
CA ILE A 165 -1.34 11.28 8.59
C ILE A 165 -0.38 10.70 7.57
N ALA A 166 0.68 10.10 8.04
CA ALA A 166 1.73 9.51 7.21
C ALA A 166 2.26 8.22 7.85
N PRO A 167 2.87 7.33 7.08
CA PRO A 167 3.04 7.42 5.62
C PRO A 167 1.73 7.14 4.86
N SER A 168 1.71 7.45 3.56
CA SER A 168 0.68 6.93 2.66
C SER A 168 0.82 5.42 2.55
N VAL A 169 -0.29 4.72 2.61
CA VAL A 169 -0.34 3.26 2.51
C VAL A 169 -1.34 2.84 1.44
N PRO A 170 -1.23 1.63 0.87
CA PRO A 170 -2.28 1.08 0.03
C PRO A 170 -3.65 1.12 0.73
N PRO A 171 -4.76 1.16 -0.01
CA PRO A 171 -6.08 1.12 0.59
C PRO A 171 -6.22 -0.02 1.59
N LEU A 172 -6.68 0.30 2.80
CA LEU A 172 -6.77 -0.65 3.90
C LEU A 172 -7.66 -1.85 3.55
N HIS A 173 -7.28 -3.03 4.02
CA HIS A 173 -8.08 -4.24 3.86
C HIS A 173 -9.40 -4.18 4.65
N LYS A 174 -9.38 -3.55 5.83
CA LYS A 174 -10.54 -3.28 6.67
C LYS A 174 -10.66 -1.78 6.93
N ALA A 175 -11.86 -1.31 7.23
CA ALA A 175 -12.05 0.08 7.61
C ALA A 175 -11.31 0.41 8.92
N ALA A 176 -10.73 1.62 8.98
CA ALA A 176 -10.23 2.21 10.21
C ALA A 176 -11.26 3.22 10.73
N GLU A 177 -11.26 3.46 12.04
CA GLU A 177 -12.07 4.48 12.66
C GLU A 177 -11.21 5.71 12.95
N ILE A 178 -11.73 6.88 12.60
CA ILE A 178 -11.03 8.15 12.82
C ILE A 178 -11.97 9.08 13.61
N SER A 179 -11.44 9.68 14.69
CA SER A 179 -12.13 10.73 15.44
C SER A 179 -11.36 12.04 15.37
N VAL A 180 -12.06 13.12 15.12
CA VAL A 180 -11.50 14.46 15.04
C VAL A 180 -12.32 15.39 15.92
N ARG A 181 -11.65 16.13 16.81
CA ARG A 181 -12.29 17.10 17.68
C ARG A 181 -12.61 18.38 16.91
N LEU A 182 -13.82 18.90 17.10
CA LEU A 182 -14.19 20.21 16.62
C LEU A 182 -13.43 21.30 17.41
N THR A 183 -12.88 22.27 16.71
CA THR A 183 -12.34 23.50 17.29
C THR A 183 -13.44 24.55 17.50
N GLU A 184 -14.49 24.48 16.67
CA GLU A 184 -15.65 25.34 16.74
C GLU A 184 -16.92 24.54 16.45
N ASP A 185 -17.88 24.59 17.37
CA ASP A 185 -19.19 23.97 17.21
C ASP A 185 -20.22 25.02 16.75
N LYS A 186 -20.34 25.17 15.43
CA LYS A 186 -21.17 26.21 14.80
C LYS A 186 -22.58 25.78 14.42
N LEU A 187 -22.81 24.46 14.29
CA LEU A 187 -24.04 23.93 13.74
C LEU A 187 -25.00 23.49 14.86
N SER A 188 -26.25 23.97 14.81
CA SER A 188 -27.31 23.49 15.71
C SER A 188 -27.72 22.06 15.44
N ASP A 189 -27.80 21.65 14.16
CA ASP A 189 -28.03 20.25 13.77
C ASP A 189 -26.70 19.52 13.61
N LYS A 190 -26.36 18.70 14.60
CA LYS A 190 -25.09 17.96 14.65
C LYS A 190 -24.94 16.92 13.55
N ARG A 191 -26.03 16.48 12.93
CA ARG A 191 -26.01 15.54 11.79
C ARG A 191 -25.40 16.15 10.53
N GLN A 192 -25.19 17.45 10.49
CA GLN A 192 -24.56 18.15 9.37
C GLN A 192 -23.03 18.14 9.45
N TYR A 193 -22.43 17.66 10.56
CA TYR A 193 -20.99 17.44 10.62
C TYR A 193 -20.60 16.14 9.93
N TYR A 194 -19.57 16.21 9.13
CA TYR A 194 -18.97 15.05 8.48
C TYR A 194 -17.46 15.25 8.29
N LEU A 195 -16.73 14.17 8.22
CA LEU A 195 -15.30 14.21 7.92
C LEU A 195 -15.08 14.47 6.43
N VAL A 196 -14.03 15.20 6.13
CA VAL A 196 -13.59 15.50 4.76
C VAL A 196 -12.17 15.03 4.58
N ARG A 197 -11.94 14.21 3.57
CA ARG A 197 -10.60 13.93 3.09
C ARG A 197 -10.18 15.03 2.14
N LEU A 198 -9.00 15.60 2.38
CA LEU A 198 -8.39 16.60 1.52
C LEU A 198 -7.34 15.93 0.64
N ASP A 199 -7.40 16.18 -0.66
CA ASP A 199 -6.48 15.64 -1.66
C ASP A 199 -6.14 16.79 -2.61
N ASP A 200 -4.96 17.37 -2.45
CA ASP A 200 -4.54 18.61 -3.07
C ASP A 200 -5.60 19.73 -2.89
N ASP A 201 -6.17 20.22 -3.97
CA ASP A 201 -7.19 21.27 -3.95
C ASP A 201 -8.64 20.75 -3.84
N ARG A 202 -8.83 19.45 -3.74
CA ARG A 202 -10.15 18.81 -3.69
C ARG A 202 -10.48 18.33 -2.29
N SER A 203 -11.76 18.38 -1.97
CA SER A 203 -12.30 17.84 -0.72
C SER A 203 -13.35 16.78 -1.02
N TYR A 204 -13.22 15.63 -0.37
CA TYR A 204 -14.13 14.50 -0.54
C TYR A 204 -14.82 14.21 0.79
N PRO A 205 -16.15 14.22 0.83
CA PRO A 205 -16.88 13.87 2.05
C PRO A 205 -16.62 12.40 2.39
N VAL A 206 -16.35 12.16 3.66
CA VAL A 206 -16.25 10.83 4.24
C VAL A 206 -17.42 10.70 5.23
N CYS A 207 -18.00 9.53 5.34
CA CYS A 207 -19.02 9.27 6.36
C CYS A 207 -18.49 9.60 7.75
N GLY A 208 -19.34 10.12 8.63
CA GLY A 208 -18.99 10.40 10.02
C GLY A 208 -20.23 10.69 10.83
N GLU A 209 -20.15 10.45 12.13
CA GLU A 209 -21.17 10.77 13.10
C GLU A 209 -20.61 11.73 14.15
N TYR A 210 -21.43 12.66 14.59
CA TYR A 210 -21.09 13.50 15.72
C TYR A 210 -21.22 12.69 17.01
N ALA A 211 -20.15 12.63 17.78
CA ALA A 211 -20.13 12.03 19.11
C ALA A 211 -19.86 13.10 20.18
N ASN A 212 -20.56 13.00 21.30
CA ASN A 212 -20.37 13.89 22.47
C ASN A 212 -19.11 13.51 23.24
#